data_ed90ce1aa455274460155300b8882d75
#
_entry.id   ed90ce1aa455274460155300b8882d75
#
_cell.length_a   1.000
_cell.length_b   1.000
_cell.length_c   1.000
_cell.angle_alpha   90.00
_cell.angle_beta   90.00
_cell.angle_gamma   90.00
#
_symmetry.space_group_name_H-M   'P 1'
#
loop_
_entity.id
_entity.type
_entity.pdbx_description
1 polymer ?
#
loop_
_entity_poly.entity_id
_entity_poly.type
_entity_poly.pdbx_seq_one_letter_code
_entity_poly.pdbx_strand_id
1 'polypeptide(L)'
;MAARTVSEIADLLVAFVNREIMAPGHAIEPDARFDAAGVDSMALLKVLLHVEQELGVAVPDEDLVDDTVASAATLARYLAGRLAAA
;
A
#
# COMPACT_ATOMS: atom_id res chain seq x y z
N MET A 1 2.68 9.66 -20.55
CA MET A 1 2.78 8.34 -19.92
C MET A 1 1.51 8.09 -19.11
N ALA A 2 0.92 6.92 -19.25
CA ALA A 2 -0.31 6.61 -18.52
C ALA A 2 -0.05 6.51 -17.02
N ALA A 3 -1.02 6.97 -16.22
CA ALA A 3 -0.99 6.76 -14.78
C ALA A 3 -1.08 5.27 -14.48
N ARG A 4 -0.50 4.85 -13.36
CA ARG A 4 -0.60 3.46 -12.91
C ARG A 4 -2.04 3.13 -12.55
N THR A 5 -2.48 1.93 -12.89
CA THR A 5 -3.82 1.47 -12.52
C THR A 5 -3.86 1.04 -11.06
N VAL A 6 -5.07 0.93 -10.51
CA VAL A 6 -5.25 0.41 -9.15
C VAL A 6 -4.60 -0.97 -9.01
N SER A 7 -4.79 -1.83 -10.01
CA SER A 7 -4.20 -3.18 -10.00
C SER A 7 -2.68 -3.14 -9.97
N GLU A 8 -2.06 -2.28 -10.77
CA GLU A 8 -0.60 -2.15 -10.80
C GLU A 8 -0.06 -1.65 -9.46
N ILE A 9 -0.74 -0.67 -8.86
CA ILE A 9 -0.34 -0.14 -7.56
C ILE A 9 -0.49 -1.21 -6.48
N ALA A 10 -1.61 -1.94 -6.48
CA ALA A 10 -1.84 -3.02 -5.52
C ALA A 10 -0.76 -4.09 -5.64
N ASP A 11 -0.39 -4.47 -6.86
CA ASP A 11 0.67 -5.46 -7.09
C ASP A 11 2.02 -4.97 -6.56
N LEU A 12 2.32 -3.70 -6.75
CA LEU A 12 3.55 -3.08 -6.23
C LEU A 12 3.58 -3.15 -4.70
N LEU A 13 2.47 -2.81 -4.06
CA LEU A 13 2.36 -2.85 -2.60
C LEU A 13 2.48 -4.27 -2.05
N VAL A 14 1.79 -5.22 -2.67
CA VAL A 14 1.85 -6.63 -2.28
C VAL A 14 3.26 -7.17 -2.42
N ALA A 15 3.93 -6.87 -3.55
CA ALA A 15 5.30 -7.30 -3.77
C ALA A 15 6.25 -6.78 -2.70
N PHE A 16 6.10 -5.50 -2.32
CA PHE A 16 6.92 -4.89 -1.27
C PHE A 16 6.68 -5.57 0.08
N VAL A 17 5.40 -5.72 0.47
CA VAL A 17 5.03 -6.33 1.74
C VAL A 17 5.56 -7.77 1.82
N ASN A 18 5.37 -8.53 0.77
CA ASN A 18 5.82 -9.94 0.75
C ASN A 18 7.34 -10.06 0.79
N ARG A 19 8.05 -9.12 0.17
CA ARG A 19 9.52 -9.15 0.13
C ARG A 19 10.15 -8.63 1.42
N GLU A 20 9.61 -7.53 1.99
CA GLU A 20 10.28 -6.79 3.04
C GLU A 20 9.68 -6.99 4.43
N ILE A 21 8.44 -7.43 4.52
CA ILE A 21 7.71 -7.47 5.79
C ILE A 21 7.30 -8.88 6.16
N MET A 22 6.76 -9.65 5.23
CA MET A 22 6.22 -10.98 5.52
C MET A 22 7.34 -12.02 5.57
N ALA A 23 7.14 -13.02 6.44
CA ALA A 23 8.04 -14.17 6.50
C ALA A 23 7.86 -15.05 5.26
N PRO A 24 8.89 -15.81 4.85
CA PRO A 24 8.76 -16.74 3.74
C PRO A 24 7.59 -17.71 3.95
N GLY A 25 6.79 -17.90 2.92
CA GLY A 25 5.63 -18.77 2.98
C GLY A 25 4.37 -18.12 3.54
N HIS A 26 4.42 -16.82 3.87
CA HIS A 26 3.30 -16.08 4.43
C HIS A 26 2.89 -14.92 3.53
N ALA A 27 2.95 -15.12 2.21
CA ALA A 27 2.57 -14.09 1.25
C ALA A 27 1.10 -13.70 1.40
N ILE A 28 0.81 -12.40 1.23
CA ILE A 28 -0.56 -11.88 1.31
C ILE A 28 -1.12 -11.61 -0.08
N GLU A 29 -2.45 -11.58 -0.16
CA GLU A 29 -3.18 -11.16 -1.35
C GLU A 29 -3.54 -9.66 -1.25
N PRO A 30 -3.89 -9.01 -2.37
CA PRO A 30 -4.19 -7.56 -2.35
C PRO A 30 -5.31 -7.15 -1.41
N ASP A 31 -6.31 -7.99 -1.22
CA ASP A 31 -7.47 -7.70 -0.37
C ASP A 31 -7.30 -8.18 1.08
N ALA A 32 -6.17 -8.80 1.41
CA ALA A 32 -5.90 -9.24 2.78
C ALA A 32 -5.79 -8.02 3.70
N ARG A 33 -6.46 -8.09 4.85
CA ARG A 33 -6.37 -7.01 5.84
C ARG A 33 -4.96 -7.00 6.43
N PHE A 34 -4.35 -5.84 6.44
CA PHE A 34 -2.99 -5.67 6.97
C PHE A 34 -2.93 -6.03 8.46
N ASP A 35 -3.91 -5.62 9.26
CA ASP A 35 -3.94 -5.93 10.68
C ASP A 35 -4.02 -7.44 10.94
N ALA A 36 -4.84 -8.15 10.16
CA ALA A 36 -4.96 -9.61 10.29
C ALA A 36 -3.70 -10.33 9.80
N ALA A 37 -2.98 -9.73 8.87
CA ALA A 37 -1.75 -10.31 8.32
C ALA A 37 -0.51 -10.04 9.20
N GLY A 38 -0.65 -9.21 10.24
CA GLY A 38 0.46 -8.85 11.10
C GLY A 38 1.27 -7.64 10.64
N VAL A 39 0.71 -6.85 9.74
CA VAL A 39 1.33 -5.58 9.31
C VAL A 39 0.99 -4.53 10.35
N ASP A 40 1.90 -4.31 11.29
CA ASP A 40 1.72 -3.35 12.38
C ASP A 40 2.06 -1.92 11.92
N SER A 41 2.01 -0.96 12.85
CA SER A 41 2.27 0.44 12.55
C SER A 41 3.65 0.68 11.97
N MET A 42 4.66 -0.02 12.48
CA MET A 42 6.04 0.12 11.99
C MET A 42 6.15 -0.41 10.56
N ALA A 43 5.53 -1.55 10.29
CA ALA A 43 5.53 -2.13 8.96
C ALA A 43 4.76 -1.25 7.97
N LEU A 44 3.61 -0.71 8.39
CA LEU A 44 2.83 0.21 7.57
C LEU A 44 3.63 1.46 7.22
N LEU A 45 4.41 1.97 8.17
CA LEU A 45 5.27 3.13 7.94
C LEU A 45 6.28 2.84 6.82
N LYS A 46 6.85 1.63 6.81
CA LYS A 46 7.77 1.22 5.74
C LYS A 46 7.06 1.19 4.38
N VAL A 47 5.82 0.70 4.35
CA VAL A 47 5.01 0.70 3.12
C VAL A 47 4.81 2.12 2.61
N LEU A 48 4.46 3.04 3.49
CA LEU A 48 4.22 4.44 3.12
C LEU A 48 5.49 5.13 2.62
N LEU A 49 6.64 4.83 3.21
CA LEU A 49 7.92 5.35 2.73
C LEU A 49 8.24 4.81 1.34
N HIS A 50 7.97 3.53 1.10
CA HIS A 50 8.17 2.92 -0.20
C HIS A 50 7.27 3.57 -1.26
N VAL A 51 6.01 3.83 -0.90
CA VAL A 51 5.07 4.52 -1.77
C VAL A 51 5.60 5.90 -2.16
N GLU A 52 6.10 6.65 -1.19
CA GLU A 52 6.64 7.98 -1.44
C GLU A 52 7.83 7.91 -2.41
N GLN A 53 8.71 6.94 -2.21
CA GLN A 53 9.89 6.76 -3.06
C GLN A 53 9.54 6.31 -4.48
N GLU A 54 8.59 5.39 -4.62
CA GLU A 54 8.27 4.79 -5.92
C GLU A 54 7.23 5.56 -6.71
N LEU A 55 6.26 6.16 -6.03
CA LEU A 55 5.13 6.84 -6.69
C LEU A 55 5.19 8.36 -6.54
N GLY A 56 6.05 8.87 -5.67
CA GLY A 56 6.14 10.30 -5.42
C GLY A 56 4.95 10.88 -4.67
N VAL A 57 4.19 10.03 -3.97
CA VAL A 57 2.99 10.44 -3.23
C VAL A 57 3.22 10.26 -1.74
N ALA A 58 3.15 11.36 -0.99
CA ALA A 58 3.14 11.31 0.47
C ALA A 58 1.67 11.28 0.92
N VAL A 59 1.35 10.35 1.83
CA VAL A 59 0.00 10.24 2.38
C VAL A 59 -0.10 11.11 3.64
N PRO A 60 -0.93 12.16 3.65
CA PRO A 60 -1.07 13.01 4.83
C PRO A 60 -1.63 12.23 6.02
N ASP A 61 -1.28 12.66 7.23
CA ASP A 61 -1.73 11.98 8.45
C ASP A 61 -3.25 11.89 8.54
N GLU A 62 -3.97 12.92 8.11
CA GLU A 62 -5.44 12.94 8.15
C GLU A 62 -6.07 11.90 7.23
N ASP A 63 -5.33 11.39 6.26
CA ASP A 63 -5.80 10.36 5.34
C ASP A 63 -5.41 8.94 5.79
N LEU A 64 -4.64 8.82 6.88
CA LEU A 64 -4.22 7.52 7.42
C LEU A 64 -5.31 6.96 8.32
N VAL A 65 -6.46 6.66 7.72
CA VAL A 65 -7.62 6.09 8.42
C VAL A 65 -7.80 4.64 8.00
N ASP A 66 -8.53 3.87 8.82
CA ASP A 66 -8.70 2.43 8.63
C ASP A 66 -9.16 2.07 7.21
N ASP A 67 -10.13 2.83 6.66
CA ASP A 67 -10.67 2.54 5.34
C ASP A 67 -9.63 2.72 4.23
N THR A 68 -8.67 3.60 4.43
CA THR A 68 -7.62 3.86 3.45
C THR A 68 -6.50 2.82 3.52
N VAL A 69 -6.09 2.46 4.74
CA VAL A 69 -4.89 1.64 4.96
C VAL A 69 -5.22 0.22 5.39
N ALA A 70 -6.44 -0.24 5.16
CA ALA A 70 -6.88 -1.56 5.60
C ALA A 70 -6.18 -2.70 4.85
N SER A 71 -5.88 -2.50 3.57
CA SER A 71 -5.27 -3.52 2.70
C SER A 71 -4.51 -2.85 1.55
N ALA A 72 -3.74 -3.64 0.80
CA ALA A 72 -3.08 -3.14 -0.41
C ALA A 72 -4.12 -2.63 -1.41
N ALA A 73 -5.25 -3.33 -1.54
CA ALA A 73 -6.31 -2.93 -2.47
C ALA A 73 -6.91 -1.57 -2.11
N THR A 74 -7.23 -1.33 -0.83
CA THR A 74 -7.81 -0.05 -0.41
C THR A 74 -6.79 1.08 -0.55
N LEU A 75 -5.55 0.82 -0.17
CA LEU A 75 -4.49 1.81 -0.28
C LEU A 75 -4.21 2.13 -1.76
N ALA A 76 -4.23 1.11 -2.63
CA ALA A 76 -4.03 1.32 -4.06
C ALA A 76 -5.11 2.20 -4.68
N ARG A 77 -6.37 2.01 -4.28
CA ARG A 77 -7.46 2.86 -4.76
C ARG A 77 -7.26 4.32 -4.34
N TYR A 78 -6.86 4.53 -3.11
CA TYR A 78 -6.56 5.87 -2.60
C TYR A 78 -5.42 6.51 -3.39
N LEU A 79 -4.32 5.76 -3.58
CA LEU A 79 -3.14 6.28 -4.28
C LEU A 79 -3.42 6.58 -5.75
N ALA A 80 -4.20 5.72 -6.41
CA ALA A 80 -4.60 5.96 -7.81
C ALA A 80 -5.36 7.28 -7.93
N GLY A 81 -6.25 7.56 -6.98
CA GLY A 81 -6.99 8.82 -6.94
C GLY A 81 -6.07 10.03 -6.75
N ARG A 82 -5.07 9.89 -5.87
CA ARG A 82 -4.09 10.95 -5.64
C ARG A 82 -3.24 11.21 -6.89
N LEU A 83 -2.80 10.16 -7.56
CA LEU A 83 -2.00 10.30 -8.77
C LEU A 83 -2.80 10.93 -9.91
N ALA A 84 -4.07 10.56 -10.03
CA ALA A 84 -4.94 11.14 -11.06
C ALA A 84 -5.26 12.61 -10.81
N ALA A 85 -5.25 13.03 -9.54
CA ALA A 85 -5.54 14.42 -9.15
C ALA A 85 -4.30 15.33 -9.22
N ALA A 86 -3.14 14.74 -9.34
CA ALA A 86 -1.88 15.49 -9.33
C ALA A 86 -1.66 16.31 -10.59
#